data_ddc5af2ea5521e652fb7e598d5ae4023
#
_entry.id   ddc5af2ea5521e652fb7e598d5ae4023
#
_cell.length_a   1.000
_cell.length_b   1.000
_cell.length_c   1.000
_cell.angle_alpha   90.00
_cell.angle_beta   90.00
_cell.angle_gamma   90.00
#
_symmetry.space_group_name_H-M   'P 1'
#
loop_
_entity.id
_entity.type
_entity.pdbx_description
1 polymer ?
#
loop_
_entity_poly.entity_id
_entity_poly.type
_entity_poly.pdbx_seq_one_letter_code
_entity_poly.pdbx_strand_id
1 'polypeptide(L)'
;MKNLLYIPVLLLAAVACTGTVDENAPEEYMSPFTLSVDKTEVEADGVDFVTFSLIDSYGRDILQDKKAMQNVNIVSADGTSVKRMSNTATYNRNGVFVYTATYRGTKSVNTVTVEAKNRAKYEVYVRRVGLFKCTSVWCSACPALARSLHSLSEDAKAHSVVLSCHGNFEKNDPFSLYIDGTDLGTYLMGRFGGGGWPTLVYDLDKAVTGAASDTDVAEMIMNRRIEYPATCGIKISEVKTEIRNENGQDVAYLVAKVSLKTSTGGKYDLAGAVMRDGLSYDVQGVYSANNDGVYDEVVLNLTNNFLRYNAQTGVELKKDEEHSQEIAFSFGTANLPSEAELAKYRVAVWAHHSTDQGSRMDNITECAYGKSVDYLLNE
;
A
#
# COMPACT_ATOMS: atom_id res chain seq x y z
N MET A 1 10.88 -57.41 24.25
CA MET A 1 9.58 -57.17 23.66
C MET A 1 9.67 -55.85 22.87
N LYS A 2 9.76 -55.95 21.53
CA LYS A 2 9.90 -54.82 20.64
C LYS A 2 8.51 -54.41 20.17
N ASN A 3 8.05 -53.21 20.55
CA ASN A 3 6.81 -52.66 20.03
C ASN A 3 7.13 -51.97 18.69
N LEU A 4 6.62 -52.58 17.62
CA LEU A 4 6.59 -52.00 16.27
C LEU A 4 5.42 -51.01 16.20
N LEU A 5 5.71 -49.72 16.06
CA LEU A 5 4.69 -48.69 15.72
C LEU A 5 4.40 -48.80 14.22
N TYR A 6 3.19 -49.20 13.87
CA TYR A 6 2.67 -49.10 12.51
C TYR A 6 2.24 -47.65 12.26
N ILE A 7 2.93 -46.95 11.34
CA ILE A 7 2.49 -45.68 10.77
C ILE A 7 1.64 -46.05 9.54
N PRO A 8 0.37 -45.66 9.46
CA PRO A 8 -0.38 -45.80 8.22
C PRO A 8 0.10 -44.76 7.21
N VAL A 9 0.72 -45.23 6.13
CA VAL A 9 0.98 -44.44 4.94
C VAL A 9 -0.36 -44.23 4.26
N LEU A 10 -0.90 -42.99 4.37
CA LEU A 10 -2.03 -42.55 3.57
C LEU A 10 -1.52 -42.32 2.14
N LEU A 11 -1.83 -43.28 1.24
CA LEU A 11 -1.67 -43.08 -0.20
C LEU A 11 -2.72 -42.06 -0.65
N LEU A 12 -2.30 -40.79 -0.86
CA LEU A 12 -3.08 -39.85 -1.67
C LEU A 12 -3.04 -40.38 -3.11
N ALA A 13 -4.13 -40.95 -3.56
CA ALA A 13 -4.33 -41.22 -4.98
C ALA A 13 -4.51 -39.84 -5.66
N ALA A 14 -3.45 -39.38 -6.32
CA ALA A 14 -3.58 -38.34 -7.31
C ALA A 14 -4.47 -38.89 -8.44
N VAL A 15 -5.73 -38.49 -8.44
CA VAL A 15 -6.60 -38.69 -9.60
C VAL A 15 -6.09 -37.73 -10.68
N ALA A 16 -5.14 -38.21 -11.46
CA ALA A 16 -4.86 -37.60 -12.74
C ALA A 16 -6.12 -37.81 -13.59
N CYS A 17 -6.96 -36.77 -13.70
CA CYS A 17 -7.95 -36.73 -14.77
C CYS A 17 -7.20 -36.62 -16.11
N THR A 18 -6.87 -37.78 -16.68
CA THR A 18 -6.60 -37.89 -18.10
C THR A 18 -7.96 -37.74 -18.79
N GLY A 19 -8.38 -36.49 -18.99
CA GLY A 19 -9.52 -36.21 -19.84
C GLY A 19 -9.20 -36.73 -21.22
N THR A 20 -10.00 -37.71 -21.69
CA THR A 20 -10.01 -38.10 -23.10
C THR A 20 -10.39 -36.87 -23.90
N VAL A 21 -9.50 -36.43 -24.79
CA VAL A 21 -9.80 -35.33 -25.73
C VAL A 21 -10.91 -35.86 -26.63
N ASP A 22 -12.08 -35.21 -26.55
CA ASP A 22 -13.18 -35.50 -27.48
C ASP A 22 -12.78 -34.92 -28.84
N GLU A 23 -12.44 -35.78 -29.81
CA GLU A 23 -12.04 -35.40 -31.17
C GLU A 23 -13.15 -34.60 -31.90
N ASN A 24 -14.39 -34.64 -31.40
CA ASN A 24 -15.54 -33.88 -31.94
C ASN A 24 -15.81 -32.59 -31.16
N ALA A 25 -14.99 -32.20 -30.19
CA ALA A 25 -15.18 -30.95 -29.46
C ALA A 25 -15.04 -29.76 -30.42
N PRO A 26 -15.95 -28.77 -30.35
CA PRO A 26 -15.87 -27.59 -31.22
C PRO A 26 -14.59 -26.79 -30.95
N GLU A 27 -14.10 -26.06 -31.98
CA GLU A 27 -12.91 -25.19 -31.82
C GLU A 27 -13.10 -24.09 -30.76
N GLU A 28 -14.35 -23.66 -30.57
CA GLU A 28 -14.72 -22.64 -29.59
C GLU A 28 -15.26 -23.26 -28.28
N TYR A 29 -14.89 -22.64 -27.15
CA TYR A 29 -15.39 -23.06 -25.83
C TYR A 29 -16.89 -22.78 -25.68
N MET A 30 -17.63 -23.76 -25.17
CA MET A 30 -19.09 -23.74 -25.11
C MET A 30 -19.62 -23.66 -23.68
N SER A 31 -20.60 -22.77 -23.46
CA SER A 31 -21.34 -22.71 -22.19
C SER A 31 -22.21 -23.97 -21.98
N PRO A 32 -22.56 -24.36 -20.75
CA PRO A 32 -22.26 -23.64 -19.52
C PRO A 32 -20.80 -23.76 -19.05
N PHE A 33 -20.32 -22.68 -18.40
CA PHE A 33 -18.97 -22.66 -17.82
C PHE A 33 -19.05 -22.92 -16.32
N THR A 34 -18.21 -23.82 -15.82
CA THR A 34 -18.11 -24.16 -14.40
C THR A 34 -16.77 -23.70 -13.85
N LEU A 35 -16.78 -22.81 -12.84
CA LEU A 35 -15.58 -22.38 -12.12
C LEU A 35 -15.23 -23.40 -11.04
N SER A 36 -13.95 -23.73 -10.89
CA SER A 36 -13.42 -24.55 -9.80
C SER A 36 -12.09 -24.03 -9.29
N VAL A 37 -11.69 -24.48 -8.12
CA VAL A 37 -10.38 -24.22 -7.53
C VAL A 37 -9.76 -25.53 -7.06
N ASP A 38 -8.43 -25.60 -7.02
CA ASP A 38 -7.67 -26.76 -6.57
C ASP A 38 -7.78 -26.99 -5.07
N LYS A 39 -7.96 -25.92 -4.28
CA LYS A 39 -8.19 -25.97 -2.83
C LYS A 39 -9.07 -24.80 -2.38
N THR A 40 -9.83 -25.00 -1.30
CA THR A 40 -10.74 -24.01 -0.74
C THR A 40 -10.18 -23.28 0.47
N GLU A 41 -9.06 -23.72 1.02
CA GLU A 41 -8.33 -23.08 2.11
C GLU A 41 -6.91 -22.79 1.67
N VAL A 42 -6.39 -21.62 2.04
CA VAL A 42 -5.06 -21.13 1.66
C VAL A 42 -4.46 -20.30 2.80
N GLU A 43 -3.14 -20.34 2.95
CA GLU A 43 -2.46 -19.45 3.87
C GLU A 43 -2.53 -18.00 3.34
N ALA A 44 -2.87 -17.06 4.22
CA ALA A 44 -2.89 -15.64 3.90
C ALA A 44 -1.50 -15.01 4.09
N ASP A 45 -0.46 -15.63 3.52
CA ASP A 45 0.95 -15.24 3.65
C ASP A 45 1.51 -14.53 2.41
N GLY A 46 0.65 -14.35 1.38
CA GLY A 46 1.04 -13.75 0.11
C GLY A 46 1.90 -14.65 -0.78
N VAL A 47 2.22 -15.87 -0.34
CA VAL A 47 3.05 -16.85 -1.06
C VAL A 47 2.22 -18.06 -1.47
N ASP A 48 1.42 -18.59 -0.55
CA ASP A 48 0.50 -19.68 -0.85
C ASP A 48 -0.60 -19.20 -1.80
N PHE A 49 -1.01 -20.04 -2.73
CA PHE A 49 -1.94 -19.68 -3.80
C PHE A 49 -2.97 -20.76 -4.07
N VAL A 50 -4.11 -20.35 -4.61
CA VAL A 50 -5.09 -21.23 -5.22
C VAL A 50 -4.99 -21.15 -6.73
N THR A 51 -5.31 -22.26 -7.40
CA THR A 51 -5.37 -22.33 -8.86
C THR A 51 -6.81 -22.51 -9.31
N PHE A 52 -7.26 -21.63 -10.18
CA PHE A 52 -8.60 -21.68 -10.79
C PHE A 52 -8.58 -22.51 -12.06
N SER A 53 -9.69 -23.17 -12.33
CA SER A 53 -10.02 -23.76 -13.62
C SER A 53 -11.41 -23.32 -14.04
N LEU A 54 -11.59 -23.01 -15.33
CA LEU A 54 -12.90 -22.65 -15.91
C LEU A 54 -13.24 -23.65 -17.00
N ILE A 55 -14.10 -24.57 -16.65
CA ILE A 55 -14.43 -25.75 -17.46
C ILE A 55 -15.65 -25.46 -18.34
N ASP A 56 -15.56 -25.75 -19.63
CA ASP A 56 -16.65 -25.66 -20.57
C ASP A 56 -17.57 -26.92 -20.56
N SER A 57 -18.63 -26.91 -21.36
CA SER A 57 -19.57 -28.03 -21.46
C SER A 57 -18.97 -29.34 -22.01
N TYR A 58 -17.78 -29.27 -22.62
CA TYR A 58 -17.05 -30.41 -23.13
C TYR A 58 -15.92 -30.87 -22.18
N GLY A 59 -15.83 -30.28 -20.98
CA GLY A 59 -14.80 -30.62 -19.99
C GLY A 59 -13.43 -30.01 -20.24
N ARG A 60 -13.31 -29.05 -21.15
CA ARG A 60 -12.04 -28.39 -21.48
C ARG A 60 -11.82 -27.20 -20.55
N ASP A 61 -10.60 -27.05 -20.04
CA ASP A 61 -10.25 -25.91 -19.17
C ASP A 61 -9.77 -24.72 -20.01
N ILE A 62 -10.57 -23.66 -20.03
CA ILE A 62 -10.32 -22.42 -20.76
C ILE A 62 -9.04 -21.73 -20.26
N LEU A 63 -8.70 -21.89 -18.97
CA LEU A 63 -7.54 -21.25 -18.37
C LEU A 63 -6.20 -21.91 -18.74
N GLN A 64 -6.24 -23.06 -19.43
CA GLN A 64 -5.05 -23.68 -20.03
C GLN A 64 -4.72 -23.13 -21.42
N ASP A 65 -5.66 -22.44 -22.06
CA ASP A 65 -5.46 -21.81 -23.37
C ASP A 65 -5.12 -20.31 -23.19
N LYS A 66 -3.85 -19.94 -23.43
CA LYS A 66 -3.38 -18.55 -23.31
C LYS A 66 -4.16 -17.54 -24.17
N LYS A 67 -4.70 -17.95 -25.33
CA LYS A 67 -5.50 -17.06 -26.19
C LYS A 67 -6.91 -16.86 -25.60
N ALA A 68 -7.53 -17.92 -25.12
CA ALA A 68 -8.84 -17.88 -24.50
C ALA A 68 -8.81 -17.12 -23.16
N MET A 69 -7.76 -17.30 -22.37
CA MET A 69 -7.57 -16.66 -21.08
C MET A 69 -7.61 -15.11 -21.15
N GLN A 70 -7.24 -14.51 -22.29
CA GLN A 70 -7.35 -13.05 -22.50
C GLN A 70 -8.79 -12.52 -22.36
N ASN A 71 -9.77 -13.38 -22.58
CA ASN A 71 -11.19 -13.07 -22.51
C ASN A 71 -11.86 -13.58 -21.24
N VAL A 72 -11.06 -14.06 -20.28
CA VAL A 72 -11.55 -14.49 -18.95
C VAL A 72 -11.32 -13.39 -17.94
N ASN A 73 -12.34 -13.18 -17.10
CA ASN A 73 -12.24 -12.33 -15.91
C ASN A 73 -12.79 -13.11 -14.71
N ILE A 74 -11.99 -13.21 -13.65
CA ILE A 74 -12.35 -13.88 -12.39
C ILE A 74 -12.33 -12.81 -11.29
N VAL A 75 -13.49 -12.56 -10.69
CA VAL A 75 -13.70 -11.48 -9.73
C VAL A 75 -14.39 -12.02 -8.48
N SER A 76 -13.91 -11.62 -7.34
CA SER A 76 -14.55 -11.86 -6.04
C SER A 76 -15.70 -10.88 -5.81
N ALA A 77 -16.62 -11.25 -4.93
CA ALA A 77 -17.77 -10.43 -4.55
C ALA A 77 -17.36 -9.09 -3.88
N ASP A 78 -16.18 -9.01 -3.29
CA ASP A 78 -15.60 -7.78 -2.71
C ASP A 78 -14.88 -6.89 -3.74
N GLY A 79 -14.90 -7.27 -5.02
CA GLY A 79 -14.26 -6.54 -6.11
C GLY A 79 -12.80 -6.94 -6.38
N THR A 80 -12.21 -7.81 -5.56
CA THR A 80 -10.86 -8.33 -5.81
C THR A 80 -10.84 -9.19 -7.06
N SER A 81 -10.03 -8.86 -8.05
CA SER A 81 -9.90 -9.63 -9.30
C SER A 81 -8.63 -10.47 -9.29
N VAL A 82 -8.73 -11.67 -9.88
CA VAL A 82 -7.54 -12.43 -10.24
C VAL A 82 -6.81 -11.67 -11.34
N LYS A 83 -5.48 -11.61 -11.24
CA LYS A 83 -4.65 -10.90 -12.23
C LYS A 83 -4.96 -11.38 -13.64
N ARG A 84 -5.11 -10.44 -14.56
CA ARG A 84 -5.35 -10.74 -15.98
C ARG A 84 -4.25 -11.66 -16.51
N MET A 85 -4.62 -12.67 -17.28
CA MET A 85 -3.70 -13.70 -17.82
C MET A 85 -3.08 -14.59 -16.74
N SER A 86 -3.67 -14.64 -15.56
CA SER A 86 -3.33 -15.57 -14.48
C SER A 86 -4.54 -16.43 -14.13
N ASN A 87 -4.28 -17.65 -13.72
CA ASN A 87 -5.28 -18.53 -13.12
C ASN A 87 -4.99 -18.80 -11.63
N THR A 88 -4.12 -18.00 -11.00
CA THR A 88 -3.78 -18.14 -9.59
C THR A 88 -4.09 -16.88 -8.80
N ALA A 89 -4.45 -17.03 -7.53
CA ALA A 89 -4.59 -15.93 -6.59
C ALA A 89 -3.83 -16.24 -5.30
N THR A 90 -3.13 -15.23 -4.77
CA THR A 90 -2.50 -15.22 -3.46
C THR A 90 -3.27 -14.28 -2.54
N TYR A 91 -3.16 -14.46 -1.23
CA TYR A 91 -3.87 -13.66 -0.24
C TYR A 91 -2.88 -13.21 0.83
N ASN A 92 -3.00 -11.97 1.24
CA ASN A 92 -2.17 -11.37 2.30
C ASN A 92 -3.02 -10.87 3.48
N ARG A 93 -4.29 -11.24 3.51
CA ARG A 93 -5.23 -10.95 4.60
C ARG A 93 -6.17 -12.13 4.81
N ASN A 94 -6.63 -12.28 6.05
CA ASN A 94 -7.70 -13.21 6.36
C ASN A 94 -8.98 -12.80 5.65
N GLY A 95 -9.76 -13.76 5.20
CA GLY A 95 -11.04 -13.48 4.59
C GLY A 95 -11.67 -14.68 3.89
N VAL A 96 -12.92 -14.52 3.54
CA VAL A 96 -13.67 -15.45 2.71
C VAL A 96 -13.97 -14.76 1.39
N PHE A 97 -13.43 -15.30 0.31
CA PHE A 97 -13.50 -14.73 -1.03
C PHE A 97 -14.41 -15.60 -1.91
N VAL A 98 -15.48 -15.02 -2.43
CA VAL A 98 -16.45 -15.71 -3.28
C VAL A 98 -16.29 -15.25 -4.72
N TYR A 99 -15.79 -16.11 -5.59
CA TYR A 99 -15.44 -15.80 -6.97
C TYR A 99 -16.51 -16.20 -7.96
N THR A 100 -16.64 -15.38 -8.99
CA THR A 100 -17.39 -15.65 -10.24
C THR A 100 -16.45 -15.46 -11.41
N ALA A 101 -16.53 -16.29 -12.43
CA ALA A 101 -15.80 -16.09 -13.67
C ALA A 101 -16.71 -15.64 -14.82
N THR A 102 -16.12 -14.92 -15.77
CA THR A 102 -16.77 -14.63 -17.06
C THR A 102 -15.81 -14.98 -18.19
N TYR A 103 -16.34 -15.57 -19.26
CA TYR A 103 -15.63 -15.76 -20.53
C TYR A 103 -16.43 -15.11 -21.64
N ARG A 104 -15.81 -14.13 -22.34
CA ARG A 104 -16.49 -13.34 -23.40
C ARG A 104 -17.86 -12.80 -22.97
N GLY A 105 -17.97 -12.36 -21.71
CA GLY A 105 -19.22 -11.81 -21.12
C GLY A 105 -20.21 -12.84 -20.59
N THR A 106 -20.03 -14.14 -20.85
CA THR A 106 -20.87 -15.21 -20.30
C THR A 106 -20.32 -15.63 -18.93
N LYS A 107 -21.16 -15.57 -17.90
CA LYS A 107 -20.80 -15.94 -16.52
C LYS A 107 -20.74 -17.45 -16.31
N SER A 108 -19.88 -17.88 -15.36
CA SER A 108 -19.94 -19.23 -14.81
C SER A 108 -21.29 -19.49 -14.13
N VAL A 109 -21.77 -20.74 -14.21
CA VAL A 109 -23.07 -21.13 -13.62
C VAL A 109 -22.99 -21.26 -12.09
N ASN A 110 -21.79 -21.25 -11.53
CA ASN A 110 -21.53 -21.37 -10.09
C ASN A 110 -20.53 -20.32 -9.62
N THR A 111 -20.41 -20.23 -8.32
CA THR A 111 -19.34 -19.51 -7.60
C THR A 111 -18.44 -20.49 -6.90
N VAL A 112 -17.21 -20.09 -6.61
CA VAL A 112 -16.30 -20.81 -5.73
C VAL A 112 -15.91 -19.95 -4.55
N THR A 113 -15.74 -20.59 -3.39
CA THR A 113 -15.36 -19.90 -2.16
C THR A 113 -13.95 -20.34 -1.77
N VAL A 114 -13.10 -19.36 -1.46
CA VAL A 114 -11.76 -19.58 -0.93
C VAL A 114 -11.68 -18.90 0.44
N GLU A 115 -11.30 -19.64 1.46
CA GLU A 115 -11.02 -19.14 2.79
C GLU A 115 -9.51 -18.96 2.96
N ALA A 116 -9.05 -17.71 3.09
CA ALA A 116 -7.67 -17.39 3.37
C ALA A 116 -7.50 -17.13 4.88
N LYS A 117 -6.60 -17.87 5.52
CA LYS A 117 -6.29 -17.74 6.94
C LYS A 117 -4.79 -17.63 7.13
N ASN A 118 -4.36 -16.64 7.88
CA ASN A 118 -3.00 -16.58 8.34
C ASN A 118 -2.84 -17.49 9.55
N ARG A 119 -2.27 -18.68 9.34
CA ARG A 119 -1.99 -19.70 10.39
C ARG A 119 -0.57 -19.61 10.91
N ALA A 120 0.31 -18.91 10.19
CA ALA A 120 1.65 -18.66 10.67
C ALA A 120 1.64 -17.48 11.64
N LYS A 121 2.59 -17.46 12.57
CA LYS A 121 2.83 -16.32 13.48
C LYS A 121 3.51 -15.18 12.71
N TYR A 122 2.80 -14.67 11.71
CA TYR A 122 3.28 -13.53 10.95
C TYR A 122 3.15 -12.25 11.75
N GLU A 123 3.81 -11.25 11.24
CA GLU A 123 4.02 -9.95 11.79
C GLU A 123 2.78 -9.46 12.54
N VAL A 124 2.99 -9.09 13.78
CA VAL A 124 1.94 -8.62 14.70
C VAL A 124 1.24 -7.39 14.14
N TYR A 125 1.94 -6.60 13.32
CA TYR A 125 1.48 -5.29 12.88
C TYR A 125 1.06 -5.28 11.41
N VAL A 126 -0.05 -4.59 11.13
CA VAL A 126 -0.48 -4.30 9.76
C VAL A 126 0.58 -3.47 9.06
N ARG A 127 1.08 -3.95 7.93
CA ARG A 127 2.02 -3.21 7.08
C ARG A 127 1.27 -2.18 6.24
N ARG A 128 1.68 -0.92 6.34
CA ARG A 128 1.23 0.16 5.45
C ARG A 128 2.41 0.68 4.64
N VAL A 129 2.17 0.98 3.37
CA VAL A 129 3.16 1.45 2.40
C VAL A 129 3.07 2.97 2.27
N GLY A 130 4.19 3.65 2.37
CA GLY A 130 4.27 5.09 2.12
C GLY A 130 4.28 5.39 0.61
N LEU A 131 3.30 6.15 0.14
CA LEU A 131 3.12 6.53 -1.25
C LEU A 131 3.41 8.05 -1.41
N PHE A 132 4.62 8.40 -1.78
CA PHE A 132 5.06 9.77 -1.99
C PHE A 132 4.78 10.17 -3.44
N LYS A 133 3.67 10.86 -3.65
CA LYS A 133 3.20 11.35 -4.96
C LYS A 133 3.94 12.63 -5.33
N CYS A 134 4.93 12.56 -6.20
CA CYS A 134 5.60 13.72 -6.77
C CYS A 134 4.65 14.37 -7.79
N THR A 135 4.21 15.60 -7.50
CA THR A 135 3.16 16.32 -8.22
C THR A 135 3.45 17.81 -8.29
N SER A 136 2.74 18.53 -9.16
CA SER A 136 2.80 20.00 -9.26
C SER A 136 1.44 20.55 -9.69
N VAL A 137 1.11 21.76 -9.24
CA VAL A 137 -0.08 22.49 -9.72
C VAL A 137 -0.02 22.77 -11.24
N TRP A 138 1.16 22.75 -11.84
CA TRP A 138 1.40 22.99 -13.26
C TRP A 138 1.45 21.71 -14.12
N CYS A 139 1.38 20.55 -13.51
CA CYS A 139 1.54 19.28 -14.20
C CYS A 139 0.19 18.76 -14.74
N SER A 140 0.01 18.77 -16.06
CA SER A 140 -1.23 18.33 -16.72
C SER A 140 -1.49 16.82 -16.63
N ALA A 141 -0.46 16.00 -16.46
CA ALA A 141 -0.57 14.54 -16.34
C ALA A 141 -0.80 14.07 -14.89
N CYS A 142 -0.47 14.90 -13.90
CA CYS A 142 -0.52 14.53 -12.48
C CYS A 142 -1.92 14.19 -11.96
N PRO A 143 -3.03 14.78 -12.43
CA PRO A 143 -4.37 14.40 -12.01
C PRO A 143 -4.75 12.96 -12.32
N ALA A 144 -4.16 12.35 -13.34
CA ALA A 144 -4.43 10.95 -13.65
C ALA A 144 -3.95 10.04 -12.50
N LEU A 145 -2.74 10.25 -11.98
CA LEU A 145 -2.23 9.53 -10.81
C LEU A 145 -3.05 9.82 -9.55
N ALA A 146 -3.45 11.09 -9.33
CA ALA A 146 -4.29 11.46 -8.20
C ALA A 146 -5.61 10.68 -8.22
N ARG A 147 -6.30 10.61 -9.39
CA ARG A 147 -7.54 9.83 -9.54
C ARG A 147 -7.31 8.33 -9.27
N SER A 148 -6.22 7.75 -9.75
CA SER A 148 -5.88 6.35 -9.47
C SER A 148 -5.73 6.09 -7.97
N LEU A 149 -5.04 6.98 -7.23
CA LEU A 149 -4.90 6.86 -5.78
C LEU A 149 -6.23 7.01 -5.05
N HIS A 150 -7.11 7.92 -5.48
CA HIS A 150 -8.45 8.07 -4.92
C HIS A 150 -9.36 6.86 -5.20
N SER A 151 -9.15 6.19 -6.33
CA SER A 151 -9.95 5.02 -6.76
C SER A 151 -9.45 3.69 -6.20
N LEU A 152 -8.40 3.68 -5.38
CA LEU A 152 -7.94 2.49 -4.71
C LEU A 152 -9.06 1.82 -3.91
N SER A 153 -9.05 0.49 -3.88
CA SER A 153 -9.96 -0.28 -3.01
C SER A 153 -9.75 0.10 -1.55
N GLU A 154 -10.76 -0.11 -0.71
CA GLU A 154 -10.68 0.15 0.73
C GLU A 154 -9.53 -0.65 1.38
N ASP A 155 -9.27 -1.88 0.91
CA ASP A 155 -8.13 -2.67 1.37
C ASP A 155 -6.79 -1.99 1.02
N ALA A 156 -6.60 -1.54 -0.23
CA ALA A 156 -5.37 -0.86 -0.63
C ALA A 156 -5.17 0.46 0.12
N LYS A 157 -6.24 1.23 0.36
CA LYS A 157 -6.22 2.44 1.20
C LYS A 157 -5.85 2.14 2.65
N ALA A 158 -6.43 1.09 3.25
CA ALA A 158 -6.11 0.67 4.61
C ALA A 158 -4.62 0.30 4.78
N HIS A 159 -3.97 -0.12 3.68
CA HIS A 159 -2.56 -0.55 3.67
C HIS A 159 -1.60 0.46 3.03
N SER A 160 -2.00 1.70 2.90
CA SER A 160 -1.15 2.77 2.38
C SER A 160 -1.36 4.10 3.10
N VAL A 161 -0.40 5.00 2.94
CA VAL A 161 -0.49 6.41 3.33
C VAL A 161 0.04 7.23 2.16
N VAL A 162 -0.78 8.16 1.65
CA VAL A 162 -0.42 9.03 0.54
C VAL A 162 0.14 10.35 1.06
N LEU A 163 1.26 10.80 0.47
CA LEU A 163 1.89 12.09 0.75
C LEU A 163 2.12 12.82 -0.59
N SER A 164 1.48 13.98 -0.78
CA SER A 164 1.62 14.77 -1.99
C SER A 164 2.83 15.70 -1.88
N CYS A 165 3.90 15.34 -2.58
CA CYS A 165 5.17 16.04 -2.61
C CYS A 165 5.21 16.97 -3.81
N HIS A 166 4.86 18.24 -3.58
CA HIS A 166 4.83 19.26 -4.64
C HIS A 166 6.22 19.69 -5.06
N GLY A 167 6.36 20.03 -6.33
CA GLY A 167 7.59 20.53 -6.89
C GLY A 167 7.38 21.41 -8.11
N ASN A 168 8.42 22.14 -8.47
CA ASN A 168 8.40 23.09 -9.58
C ASN A 168 8.43 22.34 -10.91
N PHE A 169 7.34 22.44 -11.66
CA PHE A 169 7.26 21.97 -13.03
C PHE A 169 6.99 23.16 -13.94
N GLU A 170 7.97 23.56 -14.77
CA GLU A 170 7.95 24.75 -15.64
C GLU A 170 7.82 26.08 -14.89
N LYS A 171 7.15 26.14 -13.76
CA LYS A 171 6.92 27.32 -12.92
C LYS A 171 6.99 26.97 -11.44
N ASN A 172 7.15 27.97 -10.60
CA ASN A 172 7.11 27.80 -9.15
C ASN A 172 5.73 27.30 -8.71
N ASP A 173 5.74 26.20 -7.96
CA ASP A 173 4.55 25.65 -7.33
C ASP A 173 4.42 26.26 -5.91
N PRO A 174 3.29 26.89 -5.55
CA PRO A 174 3.10 27.55 -4.27
C PRO A 174 3.13 26.59 -3.07
N PHE A 175 2.98 25.28 -3.31
CA PHE A 175 2.97 24.25 -2.28
C PHE A 175 4.30 23.49 -2.18
N SER A 176 5.31 23.89 -2.94
CA SER A 176 6.63 23.25 -2.91
C SER A 176 7.33 23.48 -1.59
N LEU A 177 7.69 22.38 -0.93
CA LEU A 177 8.65 22.34 0.17
C LEU A 177 10.06 22.16 -0.40
N TYR A 178 11.05 22.90 0.13
CA TYR A 178 12.42 22.86 -0.35
C TYR A 178 13.35 22.12 0.61
N ILE A 179 14.17 21.23 0.06
CA ILE A 179 15.22 20.48 0.74
C ILE A 179 16.55 20.81 0.06
N ASP A 180 17.48 21.41 0.79
CA ASP A 180 18.80 21.82 0.27
C ASP A 180 18.72 22.60 -1.06
N GLY A 181 17.73 23.49 -1.17
CA GLY A 181 17.53 24.34 -2.34
C GLY A 181 16.80 23.68 -3.52
N THR A 182 16.43 22.40 -3.40
CA THR A 182 15.64 21.67 -4.40
C THR A 182 14.22 21.42 -3.84
N ASP A 183 13.20 21.61 -4.66
CA ASP A 183 11.84 21.26 -4.24
C ASP A 183 11.68 19.75 -3.99
N LEU A 184 10.80 19.41 -3.06
CA LEU A 184 10.64 18.04 -2.57
C LEU A 184 10.30 17.04 -3.67
N GLY A 185 9.41 17.41 -4.60
CA GLY A 185 9.02 16.54 -5.71
C GLY A 185 10.21 16.19 -6.60
N THR A 186 10.95 17.19 -7.04
CA THR A 186 12.18 17.02 -7.84
C THR A 186 13.27 16.27 -7.08
N TYR A 187 13.43 16.58 -5.79
CA TYR A 187 14.40 15.90 -4.92
C TYR A 187 14.13 14.38 -4.83
N LEU A 188 12.87 13.99 -4.56
CA LEU A 188 12.49 12.59 -4.47
C LEU A 188 12.62 11.87 -5.82
N MET A 189 12.16 12.50 -6.91
CA MET A 189 12.35 11.92 -8.25
C MET A 189 13.81 11.66 -8.57
N GLY A 190 14.68 12.65 -8.37
CA GLY A 190 16.11 12.50 -8.62
C GLY A 190 16.76 11.43 -7.73
N ARG A 191 16.32 11.30 -6.49
CA ARG A 191 16.87 10.36 -5.51
C ARG A 191 16.50 8.91 -5.82
N PHE A 192 15.27 8.65 -6.31
CA PHE A 192 14.73 7.31 -6.48
C PHE A 192 14.54 6.88 -7.95
N GLY A 193 15.13 7.64 -8.88
CA GLY A 193 15.16 7.27 -10.30
C GLY A 193 13.86 7.56 -11.05
N GLY A 194 13.08 8.54 -10.60
CA GLY A 194 11.91 9.04 -11.34
C GLY A 194 12.33 9.79 -12.61
N GLY A 195 11.70 9.48 -13.74
CA GLY A 195 12.04 10.03 -15.06
C GLY A 195 11.18 11.23 -15.47
N GLY A 196 10.23 11.69 -14.69
CA GLY A 196 9.34 12.81 -15.02
C GLY A 196 8.08 12.86 -14.15
N TRP A 197 7.18 13.78 -14.49
CA TRP A 197 5.94 14.03 -13.77
C TRP A 197 4.72 13.35 -14.41
N PRO A 198 3.80 12.75 -13.62
CA PRO A 198 3.96 12.47 -12.19
C PRO A 198 4.92 11.32 -11.93
N THR A 199 5.41 11.21 -10.71
CA THR A 199 6.15 10.03 -10.22
C THR A 199 5.59 9.63 -8.87
N LEU A 200 5.43 8.33 -8.63
CA LEU A 200 5.09 7.75 -7.35
C LEU A 200 6.32 7.06 -6.77
N VAL A 201 6.83 7.59 -5.66
CA VAL A 201 7.89 6.97 -4.87
C VAL A 201 7.24 6.20 -3.73
N TYR A 202 7.55 4.92 -3.59
CA TYR A 202 7.01 4.10 -2.53
C TYR A 202 8.07 3.68 -1.53
N ASP A 203 7.73 3.78 -0.25
CA ASP A 203 8.58 3.53 0.92
C ASP A 203 9.93 4.25 0.88
N LEU A 204 10.06 5.36 0.16
CA LEU A 204 11.32 6.06 -0.06
C LEU A 204 12.44 5.10 -0.54
N ASP A 205 12.11 4.19 -1.45
CA ASP A 205 13.00 3.15 -1.94
C ASP A 205 12.99 3.06 -3.47
N LYS A 206 11.82 2.98 -4.09
CA LYS A 206 11.67 2.83 -5.55
C LYS A 206 10.67 3.84 -6.10
N ALA A 207 10.78 4.12 -7.40
CA ALA A 207 9.88 5.05 -8.08
C ALA A 207 9.25 4.42 -9.32
N VAL A 208 8.01 4.81 -9.60
CA VAL A 208 7.31 4.55 -10.86
C VAL A 208 6.93 5.87 -11.48
N THR A 209 7.39 6.12 -12.70
CA THR A 209 7.10 7.34 -13.46
C THR A 209 5.85 7.17 -14.31
N GLY A 210 5.04 8.21 -14.39
CA GLY A 210 3.80 8.24 -15.14
C GLY A 210 2.57 7.99 -14.26
N ALA A 211 1.40 8.06 -14.89
CA ALA A 211 0.12 7.80 -14.23
C ALA A 211 -0.12 6.29 -14.16
N ALA A 212 0.34 5.64 -13.09
CA ALA A 212 -0.02 4.26 -12.79
C ALA A 212 -1.54 4.15 -12.56
N SER A 213 -2.16 3.06 -13.01
CA SER A 213 -3.57 2.78 -12.72
C SER A 213 -3.77 2.42 -11.24
N ASP A 214 -5.01 2.49 -10.76
CA ASP A 214 -5.38 2.04 -9.42
C ASP A 214 -5.03 0.56 -9.20
N THR A 215 -5.22 -0.27 -10.22
CA THR A 215 -4.85 -1.69 -10.19
C THR A 215 -3.33 -1.87 -10.05
N ASP A 216 -2.52 -1.12 -10.82
CA ASP A 216 -1.06 -1.20 -10.75
C ASP A 216 -0.55 -0.73 -9.37
N VAL A 217 -1.16 0.33 -8.82
CA VAL A 217 -0.81 0.83 -7.48
C VAL A 217 -1.21 -0.18 -6.40
N ALA A 218 -2.40 -0.78 -6.49
CA ALA A 218 -2.84 -1.80 -5.54
C ALA A 218 -1.93 -3.05 -5.58
N GLU A 219 -1.53 -3.49 -6.78
CA GLU A 219 -0.56 -4.58 -6.94
C GLU A 219 0.81 -4.22 -6.32
N MET A 220 1.27 -2.99 -6.51
CA MET A 220 2.52 -2.51 -5.93
C MET A 220 2.47 -2.48 -4.39
N ILE A 221 1.36 -2.01 -3.80
CA ILE A 221 1.14 -2.04 -2.35
C ILE A 221 1.20 -3.48 -1.84
N MET A 222 0.49 -4.39 -2.50
CA MET A 222 0.46 -5.81 -2.13
C MET A 222 1.86 -6.43 -2.20
N ASN A 223 2.56 -6.27 -3.32
CA ASN A 223 3.91 -6.82 -3.50
C ASN A 223 4.88 -6.27 -2.45
N ARG A 224 4.77 -4.98 -2.10
CA ARG A 224 5.63 -4.37 -1.10
C ARG A 224 5.40 -4.92 0.30
N ARG A 225 4.15 -5.19 0.66
CA ARG A 225 3.78 -5.81 1.95
C ARG A 225 4.32 -7.23 2.08
N ILE A 226 4.33 -7.98 0.98
CA ILE A 226 4.88 -9.35 0.93
C ILE A 226 6.42 -9.32 1.01
N GLU A 227 7.04 -8.44 0.23
CA GLU A 227 8.51 -8.33 0.17
C GLU A 227 9.10 -7.87 1.51
N TYR A 228 8.39 -6.97 2.20
CA TYR A 228 8.83 -6.36 3.45
C TYR A 228 7.68 -6.26 4.46
N PRO A 229 7.37 -7.35 5.18
CA PRO A 229 6.41 -7.32 6.28
C PRO A 229 6.85 -6.33 7.37
N ALA A 230 5.88 -5.71 8.06
CA ALA A 230 6.17 -4.77 9.13
C ALA A 230 6.70 -5.49 10.37
N THR A 231 7.87 -5.11 10.85
CA THR A 231 8.43 -5.61 12.12
C THR A 231 8.10 -4.69 13.30
N CYS A 232 7.50 -3.54 13.03
CA CYS A 232 7.04 -2.61 14.07
C CYS A 232 5.65 -2.03 13.79
N GLY A 233 4.96 -1.69 14.88
CA GLY A 233 3.78 -0.86 14.88
C GLY A 233 4.11 0.57 15.30
N ILE A 234 3.33 1.53 14.82
CA ILE A 234 3.42 2.93 15.17
C ILE A 234 2.06 3.37 15.72
N LYS A 235 2.08 4.00 16.89
CA LYS A 235 0.92 4.60 17.55
C LYS A 235 1.14 6.10 17.64
N ILE A 236 0.10 6.88 17.35
CA ILE A 236 0.08 8.31 17.59
C ILE A 236 -1.00 8.56 18.63
N SER A 237 -0.62 8.85 19.86
CA SER A 237 -1.54 9.01 20.98
C SER A 237 -2.18 10.39 21.02
N GLU A 238 -1.53 11.39 20.43
CA GLU A 238 -2.02 12.77 20.42
C GLU A 238 -1.38 13.54 19.25
N VAL A 239 -2.18 14.36 18.56
CA VAL A 239 -1.70 15.41 17.66
C VAL A 239 -2.31 16.73 18.12
N LYS A 240 -1.48 17.66 18.58
CA LYS A 240 -1.89 18.95 19.13
C LYS A 240 -0.96 20.07 18.68
N THR A 241 -1.35 21.30 18.99
CA THR A 241 -0.47 22.47 18.88
C THR A 241 0.07 22.87 20.24
N GLU A 242 1.26 23.45 20.25
CA GLU A 242 1.83 24.11 21.42
C GLU A 242 2.72 25.29 20.99
N ILE A 243 2.91 26.23 21.90
CA ILE A 243 3.84 27.34 21.73
C ILE A 243 5.08 27.09 22.60
N ARG A 244 6.26 27.16 22.00
CA ARG A 244 7.57 27.00 22.69
C ARG A 244 8.32 28.31 22.61
N ASN A 245 8.97 28.71 23.68
CA ASN A 245 9.87 29.88 23.67
C ASN A 245 11.27 29.41 23.24
N GLU A 246 11.71 29.89 22.08
CA GLU A 246 13.02 29.62 21.51
C GLU A 246 13.85 30.89 21.46
N ASN A 247 14.90 30.95 22.27
CA ASN A 247 15.81 32.10 22.33
C ASN A 247 15.09 33.45 22.54
N GLY A 248 14.00 33.45 23.34
CA GLY A 248 13.21 34.66 23.61
C GLY A 248 12.13 34.98 22.59
N GLN A 249 11.91 34.12 21.60
CA GLN A 249 10.81 34.22 20.63
C GLN A 249 9.84 33.05 20.79
N ASP A 250 8.57 33.33 20.76
CA ASP A 250 7.54 32.31 20.78
C ASP A 250 7.36 31.73 19.36
N VAL A 251 7.38 30.40 19.29
CA VAL A 251 7.19 29.63 18.04
C VAL A 251 6.09 28.61 18.25
N ALA A 252 5.14 28.60 17.35
CA ALA A 252 4.05 27.61 17.35
C ALA A 252 4.49 26.31 16.66
N TYR A 253 4.08 25.19 17.23
CA TYR A 253 4.39 23.83 16.75
C TYR A 253 3.12 22.99 16.60
N LEU A 254 3.12 22.13 15.60
CA LEU A 254 2.28 20.94 15.56
C LEU A 254 3.10 19.78 16.14
N VAL A 255 2.60 19.15 17.20
CA VAL A 255 3.31 18.12 17.96
C VAL A 255 2.53 16.83 17.92
N ALA A 256 3.20 15.73 17.56
CA ALA A 256 2.68 14.38 17.64
C ALA A 256 3.41 13.59 18.73
N LYS A 257 2.65 12.98 19.66
CA LYS A 257 3.19 11.99 20.61
C LYS A 257 3.13 10.62 19.99
N VAL A 258 4.29 10.05 19.72
CA VAL A 258 4.46 8.83 18.94
C VAL A 258 5.07 7.75 19.81
N SER A 259 4.52 6.55 19.72
CA SER A 259 5.13 5.32 20.26
C SER A 259 5.38 4.33 19.12
N LEU A 260 6.52 3.67 19.18
CA LEU A 260 6.90 2.57 18.31
C LEU A 260 7.09 1.32 19.15
N LYS A 261 6.51 0.20 18.72
CA LYS A 261 6.69 -1.11 19.35
C LYS A 261 7.10 -2.13 18.30
N THR A 262 8.12 -2.93 18.59
CA THR A 262 8.63 -3.93 17.65
C THR A 262 8.25 -5.35 18.07
N SER A 263 7.94 -6.21 17.08
CA SER A 263 7.69 -7.64 17.30
C SER A 263 8.95 -8.50 17.25
N THR A 264 10.03 -7.98 16.69
CA THR A 264 11.27 -8.74 16.45
C THR A 264 12.46 -8.24 17.26
N GLY A 265 12.44 -6.97 17.65
CA GLY A 265 13.62 -6.22 18.07
C GLY A 265 14.37 -5.63 16.88
N GLY A 266 15.37 -4.80 17.14
CA GLY A 266 16.21 -4.17 16.13
C GLY A 266 16.37 -2.67 16.33
N LYS A 267 16.99 -2.00 15.38
CA LYS A 267 17.32 -0.58 15.46
C LYS A 267 16.36 0.24 14.59
N TYR A 268 15.63 1.15 15.22
CA TYR A 268 14.59 1.95 14.57
C TYR A 268 14.84 3.44 14.72
N ASP A 269 14.49 4.21 13.69
CA ASP A 269 14.46 5.67 13.69
C ASP A 269 13.10 6.15 13.20
N LEU A 270 12.48 7.09 13.92
CA LEU A 270 11.17 7.65 13.56
C LEU A 270 11.35 8.96 12.81
N ALA A 271 10.68 9.07 11.67
CA ALA A 271 10.59 10.27 10.87
C ALA A 271 9.12 10.61 10.60
N GLY A 272 8.85 11.82 10.15
CA GLY A 272 7.47 12.23 9.89
C GLY A 272 7.34 13.42 8.97
N ALA A 273 6.09 13.68 8.60
CA ALA A 273 5.65 14.79 7.78
C ALA A 273 4.38 15.41 8.33
N VAL A 274 4.24 16.72 8.16
CA VAL A 274 2.94 17.40 8.26
C VAL A 274 2.34 17.48 6.88
N MET A 275 1.08 17.09 6.79
CA MET A 275 0.26 17.19 5.58
C MET A 275 -0.94 18.10 5.83
N ARG A 276 -1.44 18.72 4.79
CA ARG A 276 -2.68 19.52 4.83
C ARG A 276 -3.57 19.20 3.65
N ASP A 277 -4.85 19.07 3.93
CA ASP A 277 -5.91 18.91 2.94
C ASP A 277 -6.57 20.23 2.59
N GLY A 278 -7.26 20.27 1.44
CA GLY A 278 -8.07 21.40 1.00
C GLY A 278 -7.29 22.66 0.68
N LEU A 279 -6.05 22.54 0.22
CA LEU A 279 -5.31 23.68 -0.32
C LEU A 279 -5.84 24.04 -1.70
N SER A 280 -6.13 25.32 -1.94
CA SER A 280 -6.67 25.79 -3.22
C SER A 280 -5.65 26.64 -3.97
N TYR A 281 -5.50 26.37 -5.25
CA TYR A 281 -4.74 27.20 -6.15
C TYR A 281 -5.40 27.23 -7.53
N ASP A 282 -5.85 28.42 -7.94
CA ASP A 282 -6.46 28.62 -9.24
C ASP A 282 -5.38 28.90 -10.29
N VAL A 283 -5.13 27.92 -11.13
CA VAL A 283 -4.24 28.05 -12.29
C VAL A 283 -5.01 28.66 -13.44
N GLN A 284 -5.16 29.97 -13.45
CA GLN A 284 -5.88 30.69 -14.50
C GLN A 284 -5.29 30.42 -15.90
N GLY A 285 -6.09 29.81 -16.73
CA GLY A 285 -5.94 29.79 -18.20
C GLY A 285 -5.06 28.71 -18.80
N VAL A 286 -4.41 27.84 -18.06
CA VAL A 286 -3.62 26.74 -18.62
C VAL A 286 -3.78 25.49 -17.75
N TYR A 287 -4.63 24.57 -18.23
CA TYR A 287 -4.78 23.25 -17.64
C TYR A 287 -5.13 23.30 -16.14
N SER A 288 -6.41 23.36 -15.82
CA SER A 288 -6.88 22.93 -14.50
C SER A 288 -6.59 21.42 -14.39
N ALA A 289 -5.34 21.14 -14.11
CA ALA A 289 -4.81 19.81 -14.16
C ALA A 289 -5.41 18.97 -13.03
N ASN A 290 -5.69 19.57 -11.88
CA ASN A 290 -6.52 18.97 -10.86
C ASN A 290 -7.92 19.55 -10.97
N ASN A 291 -8.88 18.73 -11.23
CA ASN A 291 -10.25 18.98 -11.64
C ASN A 291 -10.94 20.17 -10.97
N ASP A 292 -10.58 20.52 -9.72
CA ASP A 292 -11.26 21.53 -8.92
C ASP A 292 -10.30 22.58 -8.31
N GLY A 293 -9.00 22.52 -8.62
CA GLY A 293 -7.99 23.40 -8.02
C GLY A 293 -7.82 23.19 -6.51
N VAL A 294 -8.23 22.04 -6.01
CA VAL A 294 -8.08 21.62 -4.61
C VAL A 294 -7.05 20.50 -4.51
N TYR A 295 -6.16 20.60 -3.53
CA TYR A 295 -5.04 19.70 -3.32
C TYR A 295 -5.07 19.16 -1.91
N ASP A 296 -5.04 17.84 -1.80
CA ASP A 296 -5.06 17.10 -0.54
C ASP A 296 -3.73 16.39 -0.29
N GLU A 297 -3.48 16.03 0.95
CA GLU A 297 -2.29 15.32 1.42
C GLU A 297 -0.98 16.08 1.15
N VAL A 298 -1.06 17.39 1.01
CA VAL A 298 0.09 18.23 0.64
C VAL A 298 1.09 18.29 1.78
N VAL A 299 2.31 17.83 1.54
CA VAL A 299 3.41 17.85 2.51
C VAL A 299 3.90 19.29 2.68
N LEU A 300 3.76 19.82 3.90
CA LEU A 300 4.16 21.18 4.26
C LEU A 300 5.43 21.24 5.09
N ASN A 301 5.76 20.16 5.80
CA ASN A 301 6.97 20.07 6.60
C ASN A 301 7.41 18.62 6.78
N LEU A 302 8.71 18.40 6.98
CA LEU A 302 9.33 17.08 7.18
C LEU A 302 10.31 17.14 8.35
N THR A 303 10.51 16.01 9.00
CA THR A 303 11.64 15.87 9.93
C THR A 303 12.96 15.83 9.16
N ASN A 304 14.05 16.33 9.78
CA ASN A 304 15.38 16.37 9.16
C ASN A 304 15.94 14.98 8.80
N ASN A 305 15.41 13.92 9.42
CA ASN A 305 15.83 12.54 9.23
C ASN A 305 14.91 11.75 8.29
N PHE A 306 14.04 12.41 7.52
CA PHE A 306 13.03 11.75 6.68
C PHE A 306 13.62 10.75 5.67
N LEU A 307 14.88 10.94 5.23
CA LEU A 307 15.63 10.06 4.33
C LEU A 307 16.85 9.43 4.98
N ARG A 308 17.04 9.51 6.28
CA ARG A 308 18.26 9.00 6.90
C ARG A 308 18.29 7.48 6.93
N TYR A 309 19.09 6.94 6.05
CA TYR A 309 19.51 5.54 6.01
C TYR A 309 20.79 5.32 6.82
N ASN A 310 21.01 6.07 7.89
CA ASN A 310 22.23 5.90 8.67
C ASN A 310 22.00 4.87 9.76
N ALA A 311 22.55 3.67 9.57
CA ALA A 311 22.52 2.59 10.55
C ALA A 311 23.09 2.96 11.94
N GLN A 312 23.76 4.11 12.05
CA GLN A 312 24.30 4.62 13.32
C GLN A 312 23.28 5.46 14.12
N THR A 313 22.22 5.95 13.49
CA THR A 313 21.14 6.68 14.18
C THR A 313 19.99 5.75 14.49
N GLY A 314 19.18 6.10 15.48
CA GLY A 314 18.02 5.33 15.92
C GLY A 314 18.22 4.65 17.26
N VAL A 315 17.12 4.13 17.79
CA VAL A 315 17.04 3.48 19.09
C VAL A 315 17.06 1.97 18.89
N GLU A 316 17.94 1.29 19.64
CA GLU A 316 17.98 -0.17 19.70
C GLU A 316 16.87 -0.66 20.64
N LEU A 317 15.99 -1.49 20.15
CA LEU A 317 14.84 -2.04 20.87
C LEU A 317 14.93 -3.56 20.92
N LYS A 318 14.54 -4.12 22.05
CA LYS A 318 14.32 -5.57 22.18
C LYS A 318 12.95 -5.94 21.65
N LYS A 319 12.75 -7.22 21.38
CA LYS A 319 11.43 -7.74 21.05
C LYS A 319 10.38 -7.30 22.08
N ASP A 320 9.24 -6.84 21.61
CA ASP A 320 8.09 -6.33 22.36
C ASP A 320 8.37 -5.05 23.20
N GLU A 321 9.57 -4.46 23.06
CA GLU A 321 9.89 -3.19 23.68
C GLU A 321 9.22 -2.03 22.94
N GLU A 322 8.75 -1.05 23.71
CA GLU A 322 8.12 0.18 23.21
C GLU A 322 9.02 1.38 23.47
N HIS A 323 9.17 2.23 22.47
CA HIS A 323 9.84 3.52 22.56
C HIS A 323 8.86 4.64 22.23
N SER A 324 8.86 5.69 23.07
CA SER A 324 8.00 6.86 22.86
C SER A 324 8.83 8.13 22.71
N GLN A 325 8.43 8.98 21.77
CA GLN A 325 9.02 10.30 21.58
C GLN A 325 7.99 11.30 21.05
N GLU A 326 8.35 12.59 21.12
CA GLU A 326 7.60 13.65 20.45
C GLU A 326 8.25 13.97 19.11
N ILE A 327 7.43 14.17 18.08
CA ILE A 327 7.83 14.73 16.81
C ILE A 327 7.14 16.08 16.68
N ALA A 328 7.91 17.14 16.53
CA ALA A 328 7.42 18.51 16.50
C ALA A 328 7.77 19.18 15.16
N PHE A 329 6.80 19.87 14.59
CA PHE A 329 6.92 20.60 13.34
C PHE A 329 6.60 22.08 13.57
N SER A 330 7.56 22.95 13.31
CA SER A 330 7.40 24.40 13.48
C SER A 330 6.51 25.00 12.40
N PHE A 331 5.61 25.89 12.78
CA PHE A 331 4.90 26.77 11.84
C PHE A 331 5.73 28.00 11.40
N GLY A 332 6.93 28.17 11.98
CA GLY A 332 7.81 29.32 11.68
C GLY A 332 7.29 30.67 12.21
N THR A 333 6.26 30.69 13.00
CA THR A 333 5.60 31.86 13.57
C THR A 333 5.00 31.51 14.93
N ALA A 334 4.73 32.53 15.77
CA ALA A 334 4.00 32.38 17.02
C ALA A 334 2.48 32.21 16.82
N ASN A 335 1.96 32.50 15.63
CA ASN A 335 0.53 32.46 15.34
C ASN A 335 0.09 31.04 14.99
N LEU A 336 -0.85 30.52 15.76
CA LEU A 336 -1.51 29.27 15.43
C LEU A 336 -2.58 29.50 14.34
N PRO A 337 -2.73 28.54 13.40
CA PRO A 337 -3.91 28.51 12.53
C PRO A 337 -5.20 28.39 13.36
N SER A 338 -6.33 28.81 12.79
CA SER A 338 -7.64 28.59 13.45
C SER A 338 -7.95 27.10 13.61
N GLU A 339 -8.83 26.76 14.54
CA GLU A 339 -9.27 25.36 14.74
C GLU A 339 -9.84 24.75 13.44
N ALA A 340 -10.57 25.53 12.64
CA ALA A 340 -11.11 25.07 11.36
C ALA A 340 -10.00 24.77 10.33
N GLU A 341 -8.88 25.51 10.38
CA GLU A 341 -7.72 25.22 9.55
C GLU A 341 -6.91 24.06 10.13
N LEU A 342 -6.74 23.99 11.47
CA LEU A 342 -6.03 22.89 12.12
C LEU A 342 -6.70 21.52 11.85
N ALA A 343 -8.03 21.47 11.75
CA ALA A 343 -8.79 20.28 11.41
C ALA A 343 -8.41 19.67 10.04
N LYS A 344 -7.75 20.44 9.15
CA LYS A 344 -7.26 19.98 7.85
C LYS A 344 -5.84 19.42 7.89
N TYR A 345 -5.17 19.52 9.06
CA TYR A 345 -3.81 19.02 9.21
C TYR A 345 -3.78 17.56 9.64
N ARG A 346 -2.83 16.84 9.11
CA ARG A 346 -2.50 15.46 9.47
C ARG A 346 -0.99 15.32 9.67
N VAL A 347 -0.60 14.39 10.50
CA VAL A 347 0.80 14.00 10.67
C VAL A 347 0.95 12.57 10.17
N ALA A 348 1.84 12.34 9.20
CA ALA A 348 2.31 11.01 8.86
C ALA A 348 3.62 10.74 9.60
N VAL A 349 3.74 9.53 10.16
CA VAL A 349 4.94 9.07 10.87
C VAL A 349 5.33 7.71 10.33
N TRP A 350 6.61 7.53 10.03
CA TRP A 350 7.15 6.24 9.60
C TRP A 350 8.39 5.86 10.40
N ALA A 351 8.61 4.56 10.46
CA ALA A 351 9.78 3.97 11.07
C ALA A 351 10.75 3.47 9.99
N HIS A 352 12.01 3.89 10.11
CA HIS A 352 13.11 3.25 9.40
C HIS A 352 13.69 2.14 10.28
N HIS A 353 13.77 0.92 9.74
CA HIS A 353 14.42 -0.22 10.37
C HIS A 353 15.80 -0.41 9.74
N SER A 354 16.84 -0.35 10.56
CA SER A 354 18.23 -0.55 10.14
C SER A 354 18.65 -2.00 10.35
N THR A 355 19.14 -2.62 9.28
CA THR A 355 19.69 -3.98 9.27
C THR A 355 21.09 -3.98 8.69
N ASP A 356 21.79 -5.11 8.71
CA ASP A 356 23.10 -5.28 8.05
C ASP A 356 23.06 -5.03 6.54
N GLN A 357 21.87 -5.12 5.94
CA GLN A 357 21.65 -4.87 4.51
C GLN A 357 21.29 -3.41 4.18
N GLY A 358 21.26 -2.55 5.19
CA GLY A 358 20.89 -1.14 5.06
C GLY A 358 19.63 -0.78 5.87
N SER A 359 19.15 0.43 5.69
CA SER A 359 17.94 0.92 6.34
C SER A 359 16.80 1.05 5.33
N ARG A 360 15.59 0.69 5.75
CA ARG A 360 14.37 0.79 4.94
C ARG A 360 13.20 1.29 5.76
N MET A 361 12.19 1.84 5.10
CA MET A 361 10.91 2.11 5.76
C MET A 361 10.23 0.78 6.11
N ASP A 362 10.02 0.56 7.40
CA ASP A 362 9.40 -0.65 7.92
C ASP A 362 7.89 -0.54 7.96
N ASN A 363 7.38 0.58 8.45
CA ASN A 363 5.95 0.86 8.54
C ASN A 363 5.68 2.36 8.54
N ILE A 364 4.44 2.75 8.25
CA ILE A 364 3.97 4.14 8.28
C ILE A 364 2.54 4.21 8.83
N THR A 365 2.22 5.29 9.53
CA THR A 365 0.85 5.61 9.95
C THR A 365 0.59 7.09 9.81
N GLU A 366 -0.68 7.49 9.86
CA GLU A 366 -1.08 8.89 9.86
C GLU A 366 -2.18 9.15 10.88
N CYS A 367 -2.25 10.40 11.38
CA CYS A 367 -3.25 10.83 12.33
C CYS A 367 -3.64 12.30 12.08
N ALA A 368 -4.94 12.58 12.07
CA ALA A 368 -5.43 13.93 11.95
C ALA A 368 -5.23 14.73 13.27
N TYR A 369 -5.16 16.05 13.16
CA TYR A 369 -5.15 16.96 14.30
C TYR A 369 -6.30 16.67 15.29
N GLY A 370 -5.99 16.66 16.57
CA GLY A 370 -6.96 16.38 17.65
C GLY A 370 -7.44 14.91 17.69
N LYS A 371 -6.82 14.01 16.97
CA LYS A 371 -7.13 12.57 16.95
C LYS A 371 -5.97 11.73 17.48
N SER A 372 -6.23 10.45 17.60
CA SER A 372 -5.24 9.42 17.92
C SER A 372 -5.44 8.20 17.02
N VAL A 373 -4.37 7.43 16.82
CA VAL A 373 -4.40 6.12 16.16
C VAL A 373 -3.58 5.16 17.01
N ASP A 374 -4.13 3.98 17.28
CA ASP A 374 -3.44 2.92 18.02
C ASP A 374 -2.63 2.02 17.07
N TYR A 375 -1.89 1.08 17.62
CA TYR A 375 -1.21 0.05 16.84
C TYR A 375 -2.22 -0.71 15.99
N LEU A 376 -1.99 -0.73 14.67
CA LEU A 376 -2.79 -1.55 13.76
C LEU A 376 -2.24 -2.98 13.80
N LEU A 377 -3.05 -3.90 14.31
CA LEU A 377 -2.67 -5.30 14.48
C LEU A 377 -3.33 -6.16 13.40
N ASN A 378 -2.59 -7.15 12.92
CA ASN A 378 -3.17 -8.23 12.14
C ASN A 378 -4.01 -9.12 13.07
N GLU A 379 -5.25 -9.42 12.68
CA GLU A 379 -6.18 -10.27 13.42
C GLU A 379 -5.80 -11.77 13.30
#